data_9c8236d14dfe02d81932b3c4d7629b3a
#
_entry.id   9c8236d14dfe02d81932b3c4d7629b3a
#
_cell.length_a   1.000
_cell.length_b   1.000
_cell.length_c   1.000
_cell.angle_alpha   90.00
_cell.angle_beta   90.00
_cell.angle_gamma   90.00
#
_symmetry.space_group_name_H-M   'P 1'
#
loop_
_entity.id
_entity.type
_entity.pdbx_description
1 polymer ?
#
loop_
_entity_poly.entity_id
_entity_poly.type
_entity_poly.pdbx_seq_one_letter_code
_entity_poly.pdbx_strand_id
1 'polypeptide(L)'
;MDIQLGRSKVVRRAYGIDEIALVPGGRTVDPEVTDTSWTLGGIERSIPIIASAMDGVVDVEMAVRLSQLGALGVLNLEGVQTRYEDPNPVLDRIAAVGKDAFVPLMQELYSQPVQESLIRQRIEEIKRKGGIAAVSGTPVAALKYRTATVSYTHLTLPTNREV
;
A
#
# COMPACT_ATOMS: atom_id res chain seq x y z
N MET A 1 -25.50 8.80 10.55
CA MET A 1 -25.93 10.09 11.18
C MET A 1 -25.14 11.18 10.50
N ASP A 2 -25.78 12.06 9.79
CA ASP A 2 -25.13 13.17 9.11
C ASP A 2 -24.97 14.32 10.09
N ILE A 3 -23.80 14.92 10.14
CA ILE A 3 -23.44 16.02 11.04
C ILE A 3 -23.22 17.27 10.18
N GLN A 4 -23.91 18.36 10.51
CA GLN A 4 -23.74 19.60 9.80
C GLN A 4 -22.57 20.39 10.40
N LEU A 5 -21.58 20.70 9.57
CA LEU A 5 -20.45 21.55 9.93
C LEU A 5 -20.61 22.92 9.28
N GLY A 6 -20.89 23.94 10.12
CA GLY A 6 -21.14 25.29 9.61
C GLY A 6 -22.41 25.39 8.76
N ARG A 7 -22.42 26.31 7.79
CA ARG A 7 -23.62 26.62 7.01
C ARG A 7 -23.83 25.74 5.76
N SER A 8 -22.81 25.04 5.28
CA SER A 8 -22.86 24.39 3.95
C SER A 8 -22.21 23.03 3.84
N LYS A 9 -21.58 22.50 4.91
CA LYS A 9 -20.91 21.20 4.84
C LYS A 9 -21.64 20.14 5.67
N VAL A 10 -21.98 19.05 5.03
CA VAL A 10 -22.52 17.84 5.68
C VAL A 10 -21.41 16.79 5.68
N VAL A 11 -21.13 16.24 6.86
CA VAL A 11 -20.13 15.20 7.03
C VAL A 11 -20.76 13.98 7.67
N ARG A 12 -20.21 12.81 7.38
CA ARG A 12 -20.57 11.55 8.06
C ARG A 12 -19.56 11.25 9.16
N ARG A 13 -20.06 10.74 10.29
CA ARG A 13 -19.16 10.23 11.32
C ARG A 13 -18.39 9.03 10.78
N ALA A 14 -17.08 9.07 10.85
CA ALA A 14 -16.22 7.91 10.69
C ALA A 14 -15.90 7.34 12.09
N TYR A 15 -15.72 6.04 12.16
CA TYR A 15 -15.37 5.33 13.40
C TYR A 15 -13.96 4.78 13.28
N GLY A 16 -13.15 4.95 14.31
CA GLY A 16 -11.89 4.24 14.46
C GLY A 16 -12.12 2.76 14.80
N ILE A 17 -11.13 1.92 14.57
CA ILE A 17 -11.21 0.49 14.91
C ILE A 17 -11.44 0.27 16.40
N ASP A 18 -10.94 1.16 17.24
CA ASP A 18 -11.12 1.20 18.68
C ASP A 18 -12.53 1.62 19.14
N GLU A 19 -13.33 2.20 18.25
CA GLU A 19 -14.72 2.57 18.52
C GLU A 19 -15.74 1.50 18.11
N ILE A 20 -15.28 0.41 17.46
CA ILE A 20 -16.16 -0.65 16.94
C ILE A 20 -15.78 -2.02 17.53
N ALA A 21 -16.75 -2.91 17.62
CA ALA A 21 -16.53 -4.29 18.02
C ALA A 21 -17.33 -5.25 17.12
N LEU A 22 -16.79 -6.45 16.91
CA LEU A 22 -17.51 -7.51 16.25
C LEU A 22 -18.53 -8.10 17.22
N VAL A 23 -19.78 -8.14 16.81
CA VAL A 23 -20.87 -8.76 17.58
C VAL A 23 -21.09 -10.18 17.06
N PRO A 24 -21.16 -11.20 17.93
CA PRO A 24 -21.45 -12.57 17.52
C PRO A 24 -22.76 -12.65 16.77
N GLY A 25 -22.77 -13.39 15.67
CA GLY A 25 -24.01 -13.70 14.92
C GLY A 25 -24.90 -14.71 15.63
N GLY A 26 -26.17 -14.80 15.24
CA GLY A 26 -27.12 -15.77 15.78
C GLY A 26 -26.87 -17.21 15.33
N ARG A 27 -25.96 -17.47 14.42
CA ARG A 27 -25.56 -18.79 13.93
C ARG A 27 -24.06 -18.96 13.99
N THR A 28 -23.63 -20.10 14.48
CA THR A 28 -22.24 -20.55 14.37
C THR A 28 -22.04 -21.09 12.95
N VAL A 29 -20.99 -20.63 12.28
CA VAL A 29 -20.57 -21.11 10.97
C VAL A 29 -19.22 -21.81 11.16
N ASP A 30 -19.06 -22.97 10.52
CA ASP A 30 -17.80 -23.66 10.50
C ASP A 30 -16.76 -22.82 9.74
N PRO A 31 -15.59 -22.56 10.32
CA PRO A 31 -14.54 -21.80 9.66
C PRO A 31 -14.15 -22.35 8.28
N GLU A 32 -14.22 -23.68 8.10
CA GLU A 32 -13.84 -24.33 6.83
C GLU A 32 -14.79 -24.04 5.68
N VAL A 33 -16.06 -23.68 5.96
CA VAL A 33 -17.05 -23.32 4.94
C VAL A 33 -17.19 -21.81 4.76
N THR A 34 -16.39 -21.02 5.47
CA THR A 34 -16.43 -19.55 5.37
C THR A 34 -15.68 -19.09 4.12
N ASP A 35 -16.38 -18.45 3.20
CA ASP A 35 -15.77 -17.80 2.05
C ASP A 35 -15.12 -16.48 2.49
N THR A 36 -13.79 -16.39 2.35
CA THR A 36 -13.00 -15.21 2.66
C THR A 36 -12.57 -14.43 1.40
N SER A 37 -13.08 -14.83 0.23
CA SER A 37 -12.79 -14.13 -1.01
C SER A 37 -13.32 -12.70 -1.00
N TRP A 38 -12.64 -11.83 -1.70
CA TRP A 38 -13.00 -10.42 -1.78
C TRP A 38 -12.54 -9.84 -3.12
N THR A 39 -13.15 -8.73 -3.53
CA THR A 39 -12.85 -8.07 -4.80
C THR A 39 -12.43 -6.62 -4.55
N LEU A 40 -11.31 -6.21 -5.13
CA LEU A 40 -10.84 -4.84 -5.12
C LEU A 40 -10.46 -4.40 -6.53
N GLY A 41 -11.11 -3.33 -7.03
CA GLY A 41 -10.82 -2.80 -8.37
C GLY A 41 -11.05 -3.81 -9.50
N GLY A 42 -11.97 -4.76 -9.33
CA GLY A 42 -12.25 -5.82 -10.30
C GLY A 42 -11.30 -7.02 -10.22
N ILE A 43 -10.38 -7.02 -9.27
CA ILE A 43 -9.44 -8.14 -9.03
C ILE A 43 -9.95 -8.94 -7.83
N GLU A 44 -10.27 -10.22 -8.06
CA GLU A 44 -10.69 -11.15 -7.02
C GLU A 44 -9.50 -11.77 -6.31
N ARG A 45 -9.58 -11.87 -4.98
CA ARG A 45 -8.56 -12.45 -4.11
C ARG A 45 -9.18 -13.40 -3.11
N SER A 46 -8.46 -14.48 -2.77
CA SER A 46 -8.94 -15.52 -1.85
C SER A 46 -8.65 -15.21 -0.38
N ILE A 47 -7.65 -14.38 -0.10
CA ILE A 47 -7.24 -14.02 1.27
C ILE A 47 -7.43 -12.52 1.48
N PRO A 48 -8.24 -12.07 2.46
CA PRO A 48 -8.55 -10.67 2.69
C PRO A 48 -7.42 -9.96 3.46
N ILE A 49 -6.21 -10.05 2.95
CA ILE A 49 -5.01 -9.43 3.51
C ILE A 49 -4.39 -8.50 2.48
N ILE A 50 -4.14 -7.26 2.89
CA ILE A 50 -3.36 -6.28 2.14
C ILE A 50 -2.13 -5.92 2.96
N ALA A 51 -0.94 -6.19 2.43
CA ALA A 51 0.29 -5.71 3.04
C ALA A 51 0.50 -4.22 2.75
N SER A 52 0.75 -3.46 3.80
CA SER A 52 0.90 -2.01 3.76
C SER A 52 2.09 -1.57 2.89
N ALA A 53 1.93 -0.42 2.25
CA ALA A 53 2.96 0.22 1.42
C ALA A 53 4.09 0.81 2.27
N MET A 54 4.90 -0.06 2.86
CA MET A 54 6.03 0.27 3.73
C MET A 54 7.29 -0.41 3.20
N ASP A 55 8.41 0.32 3.16
CA ASP A 55 9.66 -0.17 2.59
C ASP A 55 10.22 -1.42 3.29
N GLY A 56 9.98 -1.56 4.60
CA GLY A 56 10.36 -2.75 5.37
C GLY A 56 9.36 -3.91 5.29
N VAL A 57 8.26 -3.78 4.52
CA VAL A 57 7.19 -4.79 4.42
C VAL A 57 7.02 -5.29 3.01
N VAL A 58 6.95 -4.40 2.02
CA VAL A 58 6.66 -4.78 0.63
C VAL A 58 7.76 -4.30 -0.31
N ASP A 59 8.44 -5.25 -0.88
CA ASP A 59 9.28 -5.13 -2.07
C ASP A 59 8.62 -5.85 -3.26
N VAL A 60 9.31 -5.91 -4.39
CA VAL A 60 8.85 -6.62 -5.59
C VAL A 60 8.58 -8.11 -5.31
N GLU A 61 9.48 -8.77 -4.57
CA GLU A 61 9.36 -10.20 -4.31
C GLU A 61 8.20 -10.51 -3.37
N MET A 62 8.05 -9.74 -2.30
CA MET A 62 6.91 -9.87 -1.37
C MET A 62 5.58 -9.61 -2.08
N ALA A 63 5.48 -8.59 -2.95
CA ALA A 63 4.28 -8.33 -3.73
C ALA A 63 3.90 -9.51 -4.63
N VAL A 64 4.88 -10.15 -5.27
CA VAL A 64 4.67 -11.35 -6.09
C VAL A 64 4.21 -12.53 -5.23
N ARG A 65 4.89 -12.80 -4.12
CA ARG A 65 4.55 -13.92 -3.21
C ARG A 65 3.14 -13.77 -2.63
N LEU A 66 2.80 -12.58 -2.15
CA LEU A 66 1.44 -12.29 -1.66
C LEU A 66 0.39 -12.49 -2.74
N SER A 67 0.67 -12.05 -3.96
CA SER A 67 -0.22 -12.29 -5.10
C SER A 67 -0.45 -13.77 -5.38
N GLN A 68 0.59 -14.58 -5.33
CA GLN A 68 0.51 -16.03 -5.53
C GLN A 68 -0.28 -16.73 -4.41
N LEU A 69 -0.18 -16.24 -3.19
CA LEU A 69 -0.95 -16.74 -2.04
C LEU A 69 -2.42 -16.29 -2.04
N GLY A 70 -2.83 -15.40 -2.92
CA GLY A 70 -4.19 -14.89 -2.95
C GLY A 70 -4.42 -13.62 -2.11
N ALA A 71 -3.37 -13.04 -1.57
CA ALA A 71 -3.36 -11.74 -0.88
C ALA A 71 -2.92 -10.61 -1.82
N LEU A 72 -2.68 -9.41 -1.30
CA LEU A 72 -2.22 -8.25 -2.07
C LEU A 72 -1.06 -7.55 -1.36
N GLY A 73 0.04 -7.31 -2.06
CA GLY A 73 1.11 -6.44 -1.62
C GLY A 73 1.04 -5.07 -2.29
N VAL A 74 1.16 -3.99 -1.52
CA VAL A 74 1.12 -2.63 -2.03
C VAL A 74 2.50 -1.99 -1.93
N LEU A 75 3.08 -1.59 -3.07
CA LEU A 75 4.39 -0.95 -3.13
C LEU A 75 4.30 0.54 -2.78
N ASN A 76 5.25 1.02 -1.99
CA ASN A 76 5.37 2.44 -1.68
C ASN A 76 6.00 3.21 -2.85
N LEU A 77 5.26 4.16 -3.46
CA LEU A 77 5.77 4.99 -4.56
C LEU A 77 6.82 6.01 -4.13
N GLU A 78 6.87 6.35 -2.86
CA GLU A 78 7.78 7.39 -2.33
C GLU A 78 8.87 6.79 -1.44
N GLY A 79 9.02 5.48 -1.47
CA GLY A 79 9.94 4.73 -0.64
C GLY A 79 11.34 4.50 -1.25
N VAL A 80 12.10 3.65 -0.59
CA VAL A 80 13.47 3.25 -0.98
C VAL A 80 13.46 2.55 -2.35
N GLN A 81 12.45 1.73 -2.63
CA GLN A 81 12.30 0.94 -3.86
C GLN A 81 12.28 1.80 -5.13
N THR A 82 11.86 3.04 -5.02
CA THR A 82 11.71 3.97 -6.15
C THR A 82 12.73 5.11 -6.15
N ARG A 83 13.63 5.13 -5.16
CA ARG A 83 14.72 6.11 -5.05
C ARG A 83 16.08 5.54 -5.42
N TYR A 84 16.25 4.22 -5.20
CA TYR A 84 17.51 3.52 -5.37
C TYR A 84 17.35 2.36 -6.35
N GLU A 85 18.31 2.20 -7.25
CA GLU A 85 18.35 1.10 -8.20
C GLU A 85 18.49 -0.24 -7.46
N ASP A 86 19.40 -0.30 -6.50
CA ASP A 86 19.49 -1.41 -5.54
C ASP A 86 19.04 -0.92 -4.15
N PRO A 87 17.85 -1.30 -3.69
CA PRO A 87 17.33 -0.91 -2.38
C PRO A 87 17.96 -1.68 -1.21
N ASN A 88 18.53 -2.87 -1.42
CA ASN A 88 18.97 -3.77 -0.36
C ASN A 88 20.04 -3.15 0.54
N PRO A 89 21.16 -2.57 0.02
CA PRO A 89 22.15 -1.93 0.87
C PRO A 89 21.60 -0.77 1.68
N VAL A 90 20.57 -0.09 1.17
CA VAL A 90 19.91 1.02 1.88
C VAL A 90 19.07 0.49 3.04
N LEU A 91 18.33 -0.58 2.82
CA LEU A 91 17.54 -1.25 3.86
C LEU A 91 18.44 -1.84 4.94
N ASP A 92 19.58 -2.43 4.57
CA ASP A 92 20.59 -2.94 5.51
C ASP A 92 21.17 -1.81 6.38
N ARG A 93 21.45 -0.63 5.81
CA ARG A 93 21.87 0.55 6.59
C ARG A 93 20.79 0.98 7.58
N ILE A 94 19.52 0.98 7.18
CA ILE A 94 18.39 1.32 8.06
C ILE A 94 18.28 0.30 9.20
N ALA A 95 18.41 -0.98 8.89
CA ALA A 95 18.32 -2.05 9.89
C ALA A 95 19.47 -2.04 10.90
N ALA A 96 20.65 -1.60 10.49
CA ALA A 96 21.85 -1.58 11.33
C ALA A 96 22.00 -0.31 12.18
N VAL A 97 21.21 0.75 11.91
CA VAL A 97 21.40 2.05 12.57
C VAL A 97 20.88 2.06 14.01
N GLY A 98 21.63 2.68 14.91
CA GLY A 98 21.22 2.91 16.28
C GLY A 98 20.16 4.04 16.41
N LYS A 99 19.43 4.05 17.52
CA LYS A 99 18.32 5.00 17.76
C LYS A 99 18.72 6.47 17.59
N ASP A 100 19.91 6.86 18.05
CA ASP A 100 20.36 8.25 18.02
C ASP A 100 20.69 8.75 16.62
N ALA A 101 21.10 7.84 15.72
CA ALA A 101 21.47 8.15 14.35
C ALA A 101 20.34 7.87 13.33
N PHE A 102 19.19 7.33 13.78
CA PHE A 102 18.10 6.93 12.90
C PHE A 102 17.50 8.11 12.13
N VAL A 103 17.14 9.19 12.80
CA VAL A 103 16.48 10.34 12.16
C VAL A 103 17.37 11.02 11.11
N PRO A 104 18.66 11.35 11.40
CA PRO A 104 19.56 11.88 10.39
C PRO A 104 19.72 10.95 9.17
N LEU A 105 19.87 9.65 9.42
CA LEU A 105 19.98 8.67 8.33
C LEU A 105 18.73 8.66 7.44
N MET A 106 17.52 8.63 8.05
CA MET A 106 16.28 8.65 7.28
C MET A 106 16.13 9.94 6.46
N GLN A 107 16.50 11.09 7.01
CA GLN A 107 16.51 12.36 6.28
C GLN A 107 17.49 12.33 5.10
N GLU A 108 18.69 11.79 5.27
CA GLU A 108 19.66 11.59 4.18
C GLU A 108 19.08 10.71 3.07
N LEU A 109 18.59 9.51 3.44
CA LEU A 109 18.14 8.52 2.47
C LEU A 109 16.89 8.98 1.70
N TYR A 110 15.94 9.62 2.39
CA TYR A 110 14.71 10.09 1.76
C TYR A 110 14.85 11.46 1.08
N SER A 111 16.01 12.12 1.18
CA SER A 111 16.32 13.31 0.38
C SER A 111 16.56 13.00 -1.08
N GLN A 112 16.95 11.77 -1.41
CA GLN A 112 17.09 11.35 -2.80
C GLN A 112 15.76 11.43 -3.54
N PRO A 113 15.73 11.93 -4.79
CA PRO A 113 14.49 12.06 -5.52
C PRO A 113 13.91 10.69 -5.91
N VAL A 114 12.57 10.61 -5.92
CA VAL A 114 11.86 9.49 -6.53
C VAL A 114 12.10 9.51 -8.03
N GLN A 115 12.47 8.36 -8.59
CA GLN A 115 12.78 8.17 -10.01
C GLN A 115 11.61 7.48 -10.72
N GLU A 116 11.03 8.14 -11.72
CA GLU A 116 9.91 7.60 -12.48
C GLU A 116 10.28 6.31 -13.24
N SER A 117 11.53 6.21 -13.69
CA SER A 117 12.07 5.00 -14.32
C SER A 117 12.03 3.79 -13.37
N LEU A 118 12.38 3.98 -12.10
CA LEU A 118 12.33 2.93 -11.10
C LEU A 118 10.89 2.54 -10.75
N ILE A 119 9.96 3.49 -10.71
CA ILE A 119 8.53 3.17 -10.54
C ILE A 119 8.08 2.19 -11.62
N ARG A 120 8.33 2.51 -12.89
CA ARG A 120 7.98 1.64 -14.03
C ARG A 120 8.65 0.28 -13.91
N GLN A 121 9.95 0.27 -13.65
CA GLN A 121 10.73 -0.96 -13.53
C GLN A 121 10.16 -1.89 -12.46
N ARG A 122 9.88 -1.39 -11.25
CA ARG A 122 9.31 -2.20 -10.16
C ARG A 122 7.94 -2.77 -10.52
N ILE A 123 7.07 -1.96 -11.13
CA ILE A 123 5.75 -2.40 -11.59
C ILE A 123 5.87 -3.48 -12.65
N GLU A 124 6.74 -3.30 -13.63
CA GLU A 124 6.99 -4.28 -14.69
C GLU A 124 7.60 -5.58 -14.15
N GLU A 125 8.51 -5.49 -13.19
CA GLU A 125 9.09 -6.66 -12.52
C GLU A 125 8.03 -7.49 -11.79
N ILE A 126 7.11 -6.84 -11.03
CA ILE A 126 6.01 -7.53 -10.36
C ILE A 126 5.14 -8.25 -11.39
N LYS A 127 4.73 -7.57 -12.46
CA LYS A 127 3.89 -8.14 -13.52
C LYS A 127 4.57 -9.29 -14.25
N ARG A 128 5.83 -9.12 -14.64
CA ARG A 128 6.60 -10.14 -15.34
C ARG A 128 6.75 -11.42 -14.51
N LYS A 129 6.81 -11.31 -13.20
CA LYS A 129 6.84 -12.44 -12.26
C LYS A 129 5.44 -12.99 -11.92
N GLY A 130 4.38 -12.53 -12.60
CA GLY A 130 3.02 -12.99 -12.40
C GLY A 130 2.32 -12.42 -11.16
N GLY A 131 2.86 -11.35 -10.56
CA GLY A 131 2.24 -10.66 -9.44
C GLY A 131 1.25 -9.57 -9.87
N ILE A 132 0.42 -9.14 -8.93
CA ILE A 132 -0.47 -7.99 -9.09
C ILE A 132 0.28 -6.75 -8.63
N ALA A 133 0.47 -5.80 -9.54
CA ALA A 133 1.10 -4.54 -9.22
C ALA A 133 0.06 -3.57 -8.62
N ALA A 134 0.15 -3.38 -7.31
CA ALA A 134 -0.59 -2.36 -6.57
C ALA A 134 0.40 -1.36 -5.97
N VAL A 135 0.06 -0.09 -6.01
CA VAL A 135 0.93 0.99 -5.54
C VAL A 135 0.14 1.99 -4.68
N SER A 136 0.83 2.61 -3.74
CA SER A 136 0.28 3.68 -2.90
C SER A 136 1.27 4.84 -2.80
N GLY A 137 0.77 6.04 -2.75
CA GLY A 137 1.54 7.27 -2.57
C GLY A 137 0.66 8.40 -2.07
N THR A 138 1.28 9.51 -1.72
CA THR A 138 0.53 10.72 -1.38
C THR A 138 -0.28 11.23 -2.58
N PRO A 139 -1.35 12.02 -2.37
CA PRO A 139 -2.12 12.61 -3.48
C PRO A 139 -1.26 13.37 -4.48
N VAL A 140 -0.23 14.06 -4.00
CA VAL A 140 0.71 14.81 -4.84
C VAL A 140 1.57 13.85 -5.69
N ALA A 141 2.11 12.79 -5.08
CA ALA A 141 2.89 11.78 -5.79
C ALA A 141 2.04 11.03 -6.82
N ALA A 142 0.80 10.66 -6.45
CA ALA A 142 -0.13 10.00 -7.35
C ALA A 142 -0.45 10.83 -8.60
N LEU A 143 -0.63 12.15 -8.45
CA LEU A 143 -0.83 13.06 -9.57
C LEU A 143 0.44 13.21 -10.41
N LYS A 144 1.59 13.40 -9.76
CA LYS A 144 2.88 13.58 -10.44
C LYS A 144 3.28 12.38 -11.28
N TYR A 145 3.12 11.18 -10.73
CA TYR A 145 3.56 9.92 -11.35
C TYR A 145 2.43 9.13 -12.01
N ARG A 146 1.24 9.74 -12.21
CA ARG A 146 0.06 9.06 -12.74
C ARG A 146 0.32 8.31 -14.05
N THR A 147 1.13 8.87 -14.96
CA THR A 147 1.43 8.25 -16.24
C THR A 147 2.24 6.96 -16.07
N ALA A 148 3.22 6.97 -15.15
CA ALA A 148 4.00 5.78 -14.85
C ALA A 148 3.19 4.72 -14.11
N THR A 149 2.22 5.11 -13.31
CA THR A 149 1.42 4.19 -12.48
C THR A 149 0.21 3.63 -13.23
N VAL A 150 -0.66 4.48 -13.80
CA VAL A 150 -1.93 4.06 -14.43
C VAL A 150 -1.72 3.17 -15.65
N SER A 151 -0.70 3.45 -16.45
CA SER A 151 -0.39 2.64 -17.63
C SER A 151 0.21 1.27 -17.30
N TYR A 152 0.71 1.08 -16.08
CA TYR A 152 1.50 -0.09 -15.70
C TYR A 152 0.95 -0.87 -14.49
N THR A 153 0.04 -0.31 -13.69
CA THR A 153 -0.55 -1.00 -12.53
C THR A 153 -1.84 -1.72 -12.91
N HIS A 154 -2.12 -2.84 -12.22
CA HIS A 154 -3.43 -3.47 -12.26
C HIS A 154 -4.44 -2.74 -11.36
N LEU A 155 -3.96 -2.16 -10.27
CA LEU A 155 -4.77 -1.51 -9.26
C LEU A 155 -4.05 -0.29 -8.73
N THR A 156 -4.72 0.86 -8.79
CA THR A 156 -4.32 2.09 -8.11
C THR A 156 -5.29 2.33 -6.97
N LEU A 157 -4.82 2.30 -5.73
CA LEU A 157 -5.66 2.60 -4.59
C LEU A 157 -6.03 4.09 -4.61
N PRO A 158 -7.33 4.45 -4.43
CA PRO A 158 -7.74 5.83 -4.42
C PRO A 158 -7.06 6.55 -3.26
N THR A 159 -6.36 7.62 -3.58
CA THR A 159 -5.89 8.57 -2.56
C THR A 159 -7.09 9.44 -2.19
N ASN A 160 -7.45 9.49 -0.91
CA ASN A 160 -8.53 10.36 -0.45
C ASN A 160 -8.27 11.79 -0.91
N ARG A 161 -9.13 12.26 -1.83
CA ARG A 161 -9.29 13.67 -2.13
C ARG A 161 -10.34 14.22 -1.16
N GLU A 162 -9.94 14.49 0.06
CA GLU A 162 -10.73 15.37 0.92
C GLU A 162 -9.79 16.44 1.46
N VAL A 163 -9.85 17.57 0.82
CA VAL A 163 -9.47 18.86 1.38
C VAL A 163 -10.72 19.72 1.38
#